data_0900339beffa43a1f4b37f50b4ca9bdb
#
_entry.id   0900339beffa43a1f4b37f50b4ca9bdb
#
_cell.length_a   1.000
_cell.length_b   1.000
_cell.length_c   1.000
_cell.angle_alpha   90.00
_cell.angle_beta   90.00
_cell.angle_gamma   90.00
#
_symmetry.space_group_name_H-M   'P 1'
#
loop_
_entity.id
_entity.type
_entity.pdbx_description
1 polymer ?
#
loop_
_entity_poly.entity_id
_entity_poly.type
_entity_poly.pdbx_seq_one_letter_code
_entity_poly.pdbx_strand_id
1 'polypeptide(L)'
;MDNNIKDIVKSIELEEVANNHICEWGIKHKVKEPDEETNRTDFRRQRDRILYTGGFRRLQGKTQVIAATKNGDHRTRLTHSLEVEQIAVSIADALGLNRDLVSAIALGHDVGHTPFGHAVERFLNDELKDNGGFSHAVQSVRYLRNRGVNLSYEVLEGILKHDTDVYAGRYNKEQFDCSEYDPLEPGSLEAQVVYWADKLAYLTHDFEDFYTQIYKDVKENNQDLETELKDILANLITEDEKSEKIKENLNNFEIRDLIRNVLKNLIKESFNNIIKLKESKTTIDLKVIKNETKERILKFEEKLKVDEFKSIEHKNKMKKKAYQKGLIINFKEDYVENYLRLRNIIDKYYIGSPEVERSDAKARKIVEALYKDFIKNPKILPLNIQKRIDKGNKNLNRVVADYISSMTDKYAEDLFINLNSIGNFYHD
;
A
#
# COMPACT_ATOMS: atom_id res chain seq x y z
N MET A 1 13.50 0.74 -24.69
CA MET A 1 12.16 1.30 -24.89
C MET A 1 12.25 2.20 -26.09
N ASP A 2 11.47 1.91 -27.09
CA ASP A 2 11.51 2.64 -28.34
C ASP A 2 11.25 4.12 -28.13
N ASN A 3 12.03 4.98 -28.82
CA ASN A 3 11.80 6.42 -28.89
C ASN A 3 10.35 6.75 -29.31
N ASN A 4 9.69 5.82 -29.99
CA ASN A 4 8.30 5.87 -30.40
C ASN A 4 7.29 5.97 -29.23
N ILE A 5 7.56 5.38 -28.07
CA ILE A 5 6.66 5.48 -26.88
C ILE A 5 6.72 6.88 -26.28
N LYS A 6 7.92 7.47 -26.16
CA LYS A 6 8.08 8.84 -25.63
C LYS A 6 7.45 9.90 -26.54
N ASP A 7 7.55 9.71 -27.85
CA ASP A 7 6.95 10.65 -28.82
C ASP A 7 5.43 10.52 -28.87
N ILE A 8 4.89 9.31 -28.73
CA ILE A 8 3.45 9.07 -28.63
C ILE A 8 2.89 9.60 -27.31
N VAL A 9 3.60 9.41 -26.19
CA VAL A 9 3.21 9.98 -24.87
C VAL A 9 3.14 11.49 -24.92
N LYS A 10 4.14 12.16 -25.52
CA LYS A 10 4.09 13.61 -25.76
C LYS A 10 2.92 14.04 -26.64
N SER A 11 2.57 13.25 -27.66
CA SER A 11 1.45 13.55 -28.56
C SER A 11 0.06 13.40 -27.92
N ILE A 12 -0.02 12.72 -26.74
CA ILE A 12 -1.30 12.43 -26.05
C ILE A 12 -1.66 13.54 -25.05
N GLU A 13 -0.80 14.53 -24.83
CA GLU A 13 -1.03 15.61 -23.84
C GLU A 13 -1.35 15.07 -22.42
N LEU A 14 -0.73 13.96 -22.05
CA LEU A 14 -0.88 13.39 -20.70
C LEU A 14 -0.36 14.34 -19.61
N GLU A 15 0.59 15.22 -19.96
CA GLU A 15 1.00 16.33 -19.08
C GLU A 15 -0.18 17.26 -18.76
N GLU A 16 -1.09 17.49 -19.69
CA GLU A 16 -2.27 18.33 -19.49
C GLU A 16 -3.29 17.62 -18.58
N VAL A 17 -3.48 16.33 -18.73
CA VAL A 17 -4.29 15.49 -17.82
C VAL A 17 -3.66 15.47 -16.42
N ALA A 18 -2.35 15.35 -16.32
CA ALA A 18 -1.62 15.33 -15.06
C ALA A 18 -1.58 16.69 -14.36
N ASN A 19 -1.50 17.80 -15.11
CA ASN A 19 -1.40 19.16 -14.57
C ASN A 19 -2.74 19.82 -14.29
N ASN A 20 -3.82 19.46 -14.99
CA ASN A 20 -5.16 20.03 -14.79
C ASN A 20 -5.85 19.56 -13.50
N HIS A 21 -5.28 18.63 -12.76
CA HIS A 21 -5.84 18.10 -11.51
C HIS A 21 -5.90 19.13 -10.38
N ILE A 22 -5.14 20.20 -10.45
CA ILE A 22 -5.09 21.21 -9.39
C ILE A 22 -6.35 22.07 -9.36
N CYS A 23 -7.12 22.17 -10.45
CA CYS A 23 -8.08 23.26 -10.62
C CYS A 23 -9.52 22.95 -10.24
N GLU A 24 -10.04 21.73 -10.40
CA GLU A 24 -11.49 21.52 -10.21
C GLU A 24 -11.88 20.64 -9.02
N TRP A 25 -11.01 19.73 -8.59
CA TRP A 25 -11.31 18.79 -7.49
C TRP A 25 -10.42 18.98 -6.26
N GLY A 26 -9.25 19.56 -6.45
CA GLY A 26 -8.16 19.57 -5.47
C GLY A 26 -8.34 20.50 -4.30
N ILE A 27 -9.37 21.27 -4.22
CA ILE A 27 -9.32 22.38 -3.26
C ILE A 27 -10.59 22.46 -2.40
N LYS A 28 -11.01 21.39 -1.78
CA LYS A 28 -11.79 21.56 -0.56
C LYS A 28 -10.95 22.16 0.58
N HIS A 29 -9.64 22.00 0.52
CA HIS A 29 -8.66 22.59 1.46
C HIS A 29 -7.55 23.27 0.65
N LYS A 30 -7.76 24.53 0.28
CA LYS A 30 -6.70 25.34 -0.36
C LYS A 30 -5.43 25.28 0.48
N VAL A 31 -4.40 24.65 -0.08
CA VAL A 31 -3.05 24.77 0.41
C VAL A 31 -2.64 26.22 0.15
N LYS A 32 -2.67 27.10 1.17
CA LYS A 32 -2.09 28.43 1.07
C LYS A 32 -0.59 28.26 0.94
N GLU A 33 -0.09 28.36 -0.28
CA GLU A 33 1.34 28.41 -0.53
C GLU A 33 1.81 29.86 -0.40
N PRO A 34 3.04 30.07 0.11
CA PRO A 34 3.66 31.40 0.06
C PRO A 34 3.85 31.82 -1.41
N ASP A 35 3.42 33.01 -1.75
CA ASP A 35 3.44 33.56 -3.13
C ASP A 35 4.85 33.66 -3.76
N GLU A 36 5.93 33.44 -2.98
CA GLU A 36 7.32 33.72 -3.37
C GLU A 36 8.13 32.46 -3.75
N GLU A 37 7.63 31.24 -3.61
CA GLU A 37 8.40 30.02 -3.96
C GLU A 37 8.07 29.54 -5.37
N THR A 38 8.87 29.96 -6.34
CA THR A 38 8.67 29.64 -7.77
C THR A 38 9.34 28.33 -8.25
N ASN A 39 10.20 27.71 -7.43
CA ASN A 39 11.09 26.63 -7.90
C ASN A 39 10.61 25.21 -7.61
N ARG A 40 9.51 25.02 -6.89
CA ARG A 40 8.93 23.71 -6.55
C ARG A 40 7.45 23.68 -6.93
N THR A 41 7.01 22.59 -7.53
CA THR A 41 5.59 22.33 -7.77
C THR A 41 4.84 22.18 -6.45
N ASP A 42 3.52 22.35 -6.44
CA ASP A 42 2.69 22.19 -5.25
C ASP A 42 2.78 20.79 -4.67
N PHE A 43 2.77 19.76 -5.53
CA PHE A 43 2.92 18.37 -5.09
C PHE A 43 4.32 18.08 -4.54
N ARG A 44 5.37 18.68 -5.10
CA ARG A 44 6.72 18.57 -4.57
C ARG A 44 6.85 19.16 -3.16
N ARG A 45 6.22 20.31 -2.90
CA ARG A 45 6.15 20.88 -1.55
C ARG A 45 5.39 19.97 -0.59
N GLN A 46 4.30 19.35 -1.04
CA GLN A 46 3.52 18.41 -0.24
C GLN A 46 4.32 17.14 0.08
N ARG A 47 5.03 16.59 -0.91
CA ARG A 47 5.98 15.49 -0.70
C ARG A 47 7.01 15.84 0.38
N ASP A 48 7.64 17.00 0.27
CA ASP A 48 8.65 17.45 1.24
C ASP A 48 8.04 17.58 2.65
N ARG A 49 6.81 18.08 2.79
CA ARG A 49 6.09 18.12 4.07
C ARG A 49 5.91 16.74 4.68
N ILE A 50 5.57 15.73 3.88
CA ILE A 50 5.43 14.33 4.35
C ILE A 50 6.75 13.82 4.91
N LEU A 51 7.87 14.03 4.21
CA LEU A 51 9.22 13.62 4.63
C LEU A 51 9.60 14.19 6.00
N TYR A 52 9.20 15.43 6.30
CA TYR A 52 9.49 16.07 7.59
C TYR A 52 8.58 15.61 8.73
N THR A 53 7.59 14.76 8.50
CA THR A 53 6.72 14.26 9.56
C THR A 53 7.44 13.23 10.47
N GLY A 54 7.07 13.21 11.74
CA GLY A 54 7.52 12.14 12.65
C GLY A 54 6.99 10.76 12.23
N GLY A 55 5.84 10.70 11.52
CA GLY A 55 5.29 9.45 10.97
C GLY A 55 6.24 8.81 9.97
N PHE A 56 6.70 9.58 9.00
CA PHE A 56 7.64 9.11 8.00
C PHE A 56 8.96 8.61 8.64
N ARG A 57 9.55 9.41 9.55
CA ARG A 57 10.79 8.99 10.24
C ARG A 57 10.64 7.70 11.05
N ARG A 58 9.46 7.47 11.65
CA ARG A 58 9.20 6.23 12.42
C ARG A 58 9.11 4.98 11.57
N LEU A 59 8.90 5.08 10.26
CA LEU A 59 8.92 3.94 9.34
C LEU A 59 10.25 3.18 9.39
N GLN A 60 11.36 3.84 9.72
CA GLN A 60 12.66 3.20 9.91
C GLN A 60 12.64 2.17 11.06
N GLY A 61 11.85 2.40 12.10
CA GLY A 61 11.75 1.51 13.26
C GLY A 61 10.55 0.57 13.22
N LYS A 62 9.94 0.37 12.06
CA LYS A 62 8.81 -0.55 11.86
C LYS A 62 9.19 -1.63 10.85
N THR A 63 8.98 -2.88 11.25
CA THR A 63 9.25 -4.05 10.41
C THR A 63 8.28 -4.13 9.23
N GLN A 64 8.78 -4.62 8.08
CA GLN A 64 7.94 -4.86 6.91
C GLN A 64 7.16 -6.19 7.04
N VAL A 65 7.86 -7.32 7.15
CA VAL A 65 7.26 -8.67 7.28
C VAL A 65 7.82 -9.42 8.47
N ILE A 66 9.14 -9.58 8.57
CA ILE A 66 9.81 -10.32 9.65
C ILE A 66 10.66 -9.35 10.47
N ALA A 67 10.54 -9.42 11.81
CA ALA A 67 11.40 -8.67 12.71
C ALA A 67 12.84 -9.18 12.61
N ALA A 68 13.74 -8.26 12.31
CA ALA A 68 15.19 -8.34 12.24
C ALA A 68 15.82 -9.75 12.16
N THR A 69 16.39 -10.10 11.02
CA THR A 69 17.37 -11.20 10.93
C THR A 69 18.62 -10.82 11.73
N LYS A 70 19.38 -11.84 12.20
CA LYS A 70 20.59 -11.65 13.01
C LYS A 70 21.68 -10.77 12.37
N ASN A 71 21.60 -10.53 11.06
CA ASN A 71 22.62 -9.83 10.28
C ASN A 71 22.34 -8.33 10.06
N GLY A 72 21.22 -7.79 10.53
CA GLY A 72 20.89 -6.37 10.36
C GLY A 72 20.37 -5.97 8.97
N ASP A 73 20.36 -6.86 8.00
CA ASP A 73 19.89 -6.62 6.61
C ASP A 73 18.37 -6.83 6.49
N HIS A 74 17.61 -6.28 7.43
CA HIS A 74 16.14 -6.38 7.38
C HIS A 74 15.52 -5.16 6.71
N ARG A 75 14.50 -5.42 5.92
CA ARG A 75 13.70 -4.36 5.30
C ARG A 75 12.81 -3.70 6.32
N THR A 76 12.92 -2.38 6.40
CA THR A 76 12.02 -1.53 7.19
C THR A 76 10.93 -0.97 6.29
N ARG A 77 9.86 -0.46 6.88
CA ARG A 77 8.82 0.26 6.12
C ARG A 77 9.34 1.52 5.44
N LEU A 78 10.43 2.10 5.94
CA LEU A 78 11.07 3.23 5.28
C LEU A 78 11.72 2.82 3.97
N THR A 79 12.51 1.73 3.98
CA THR A 79 13.14 1.22 2.74
C THR A 79 12.10 0.78 1.72
N HIS A 80 11.02 0.10 2.17
CA HIS A 80 9.89 -0.23 1.32
C HIS A 80 9.24 1.01 0.69
N SER A 81 8.94 2.05 1.49
CA SER A 81 8.33 3.28 0.96
C SER A 81 9.21 3.98 -0.09
N LEU A 82 10.55 3.92 0.05
CA LEU A 82 11.48 4.45 -0.95
C LEU A 82 11.49 3.60 -2.22
N GLU A 83 11.37 2.29 -2.12
CA GLU A 83 11.29 1.39 -3.28
C GLU A 83 9.95 1.55 -4.01
N VAL A 84 8.85 1.68 -3.28
CA VAL A 84 7.53 2.02 -3.85
C VAL A 84 7.61 3.34 -4.62
N GLU A 85 8.24 4.35 -4.04
CA GLU A 85 8.42 5.65 -4.69
C GLU A 85 9.27 5.53 -5.97
N GLN A 86 10.37 4.80 -5.94
CA GLN A 86 11.22 4.56 -7.10
C GLN A 86 10.47 3.87 -8.24
N ILE A 87 9.73 2.80 -7.94
CA ILE A 87 8.92 2.05 -8.91
C ILE A 87 7.83 2.95 -9.49
N ALA A 88 7.08 3.62 -8.61
CA ALA A 88 5.97 4.48 -8.99
C ALA A 88 6.41 5.65 -9.88
N VAL A 89 7.50 6.32 -9.54
CA VAL A 89 8.08 7.40 -10.35
C VAL A 89 8.54 6.87 -11.72
N SER A 90 9.14 5.69 -11.77
CA SER A 90 9.56 5.09 -13.05
C SER A 90 8.37 4.80 -13.97
N ILE A 91 7.24 4.36 -13.42
CA ILE A 91 6.00 4.14 -14.18
C ILE A 91 5.42 5.48 -14.63
N ALA A 92 5.36 6.47 -13.72
CA ALA A 92 4.84 7.80 -14.03
C ALA A 92 5.64 8.49 -15.14
N ASP A 93 6.98 8.45 -15.05
CA ASP A 93 7.88 8.99 -16.09
C ASP A 93 7.66 8.33 -17.46
N ALA A 94 7.39 7.01 -17.49
CA ALA A 94 7.13 6.28 -18.72
C ALA A 94 5.75 6.58 -19.33
N LEU A 95 4.75 6.92 -18.49
CA LEU A 95 3.38 7.21 -18.91
C LEU A 95 3.09 8.71 -19.04
N GLY A 96 4.07 9.60 -18.75
CA GLY A 96 3.88 11.05 -18.78
C GLY A 96 2.95 11.59 -17.69
N LEU A 97 2.84 10.89 -16.54
CA LEU A 97 2.01 11.28 -15.40
C LEU A 97 2.75 12.24 -14.45
N ASN A 98 2.02 12.83 -13.51
CA ASN A 98 2.59 13.77 -12.56
C ASN A 98 3.50 13.05 -11.54
N ARG A 99 4.79 13.15 -11.76
CA ARG A 99 5.85 12.55 -10.96
C ARG A 99 5.82 13.00 -9.50
N ASP A 100 5.60 14.30 -9.24
CA ASP A 100 5.64 14.85 -7.89
C ASP A 100 4.40 14.40 -7.08
N LEU A 101 3.24 14.25 -7.72
CA LEU A 101 2.03 13.67 -7.11
C LEU A 101 2.24 12.20 -6.75
N VAL A 102 2.75 11.42 -7.67
CA VAL A 102 3.07 9.99 -7.45
C VAL A 102 4.05 9.83 -6.29
N SER A 103 5.12 10.64 -6.25
CA SER A 103 6.11 10.62 -5.17
C SER A 103 5.49 11.00 -3.82
N ALA A 104 4.62 12.02 -3.77
CA ALA A 104 3.95 12.43 -2.54
C ALA A 104 3.02 11.33 -1.99
N ILE A 105 2.25 10.67 -2.86
CA ILE A 105 1.39 9.55 -2.47
C ILE A 105 2.23 8.38 -1.97
N ALA A 106 3.27 7.97 -2.73
CA ALA A 106 4.12 6.83 -2.41
C ALA A 106 4.85 7.00 -1.07
N LEU A 107 5.39 8.19 -0.78
CA LEU A 107 6.07 8.42 0.51
C LEU A 107 5.09 8.58 1.68
N GLY A 108 3.83 8.90 1.40
CA GLY A 108 2.80 9.10 2.41
C GLY A 108 1.98 7.85 2.75
N HIS A 109 1.99 6.81 1.89
CA HIS A 109 1.02 5.71 1.97
C HIS A 109 1.05 4.95 3.31
N ASP A 110 2.23 4.71 3.86
CA ASP A 110 2.47 3.86 5.04
C ASP A 110 2.71 4.62 6.36
N VAL A 111 2.64 5.97 6.39
CA VAL A 111 3.00 6.76 7.58
C VAL A 111 2.13 6.46 8.82
N GLY A 112 0.93 5.93 8.62
CA GLY A 112 -0.02 5.51 9.64
C GLY A 112 0.05 4.03 10.01
N HIS A 113 0.95 3.26 9.44
CA HIS A 113 1.04 1.82 9.70
C HIS A 113 1.38 1.52 11.17
N THR A 114 0.95 0.36 11.65
CA THR A 114 1.18 -0.12 13.01
C THR A 114 2.62 -0.59 13.21
N PRO A 115 3.14 -0.63 14.46
CA PRO A 115 4.31 -1.45 14.75
C PRO A 115 4.00 -2.92 14.44
N PHE A 116 5.02 -3.70 14.11
CA PHE A 116 4.94 -5.13 13.79
C PHE A 116 3.98 -5.49 12.63
N GLY A 117 3.69 -4.56 11.75
CA GLY A 117 2.97 -4.83 10.50
C GLY A 117 1.50 -5.23 10.63
N HIS A 118 1.04 -6.06 9.70
CA HIS A 118 -0.38 -6.41 9.55
C HIS A 118 -0.96 -7.25 10.70
N ALA A 119 -0.14 -7.95 11.49
CA ALA A 119 -0.63 -8.70 12.66
C ALA A 119 -1.31 -7.77 13.68
N VAL A 120 -0.67 -6.63 13.95
CA VAL A 120 -1.21 -5.62 14.87
C VAL A 120 -2.33 -4.82 14.22
N GLU A 121 -2.27 -4.58 12.93
CA GLU A 121 -3.38 -3.96 12.18
C GLU A 121 -4.66 -4.79 12.30
N ARG A 122 -4.58 -6.11 12.07
CA ARG A 122 -5.71 -7.04 12.25
C ARG A 122 -6.26 -6.98 13.67
N PHE A 123 -5.39 -7.02 14.68
CA PHE A 123 -5.80 -6.93 16.09
C PHE A 123 -6.53 -5.61 16.37
N LEU A 124 -5.97 -4.46 15.97
CA LEU A 124 -6.63 -3.17 16.20
C LEU A 124 -7.93 -3.03 15.41
N ASN A 125 -8.03 -3.64 14.23
CA ASN A 125 -9.27 -3.65 13.46
C ASN A 125 -10.37 -4.42 14.19
N ASP A 126 -10.04 -5.56 14.80
CA ASP A 126 -10.99 -6.36 15.60
C ASP A 126 -11.45 -5.62 16.86
N GLU A 127 -10.53 -4.99 17.59
CA GLU A 127 -10.85 -4.19 18.78
C GLU A 127 -11.70 -2.96 18.47
N LEU A 128 -11.57 -2.42 17.26
CA LEU A 128 -12.30 -1.22 16.82
C LEU A 128 -13.48 -1.52 15.91
N LYS A 129 -13.93 -2.78 15.78
CA LYS A 129 -15.00 -3.16 14.84
C LYS A 129 -16.27 -2.30 15.01
N ASP A 130 -16.66 -2.00 16.25
CA ASP A 130 -17.82 -1.17 16.58
C ASP A 130 -17.51 0.34 16.52
N ASN A 131 -16.26 0.70 16.27
CA ASN A 131 -15.75 2.07 16.21
C ASN A 131 -15.12 2.38 14.83
N GLY A 132 -15.53 1.67 13.79
CA GLY A 132 -15.12 1.90 12.40
C GLY A 132 -13.89 1.12 11.96
N GLY A 133 -13.44 0.14 12.74
CA GLY A 133 -12.30 -0.69 12.40
C GLY A 133 -10.96 0.07 12.41
N PHE A 134 -9.93 -0.57 11.91
CA PHE A 134 -8.61 0.02 11.71
C PHE A 134 -8.04 -0.40 10.34
N SER A 135 -7.53 0.56 9.58
CA SER A 135 -6.77 0.34 8.35
C SER A 135 -5.60 1.32 8.33
N HIS A 136 -4.41 0.84 7.96
CA HIS A 136 -3.22 1.69 7.88
C HIS A 136 -3.38 2.82 6.85
N ALA A 137 -4.07 2.57 5.74
CA ALA A 137 -4.35 3.59 4.71
C ALA A 137 -5.19 4.74 5.28
N VAL A 138 -6.27 4.42 5.99
CA VAL A 138 -7.10 5.40 6.70
C VAL A 138 -6.30 6.12 7.79
N GLN A 139 -5.51 5.37 8.54
CA GLN A 139 -4.68 5.93 9.62
C GLN A 139 -3.58 6.85 9.09
N SER A 140 -3.03 6.58 7.90
CA SER A 140 -2.07 7.48 7.23
C SER A 140 -2.71 8.84 6.94
N VAL A 141 -3.90 8.86 6.35
CA VAL A 141 -4.65 10.10 6.11
C VAL A 141 -4.98 10.81 7.43
N ARG A 142 -5.51 10.09 8.42
CA ARG A 142 -5.82 10.64 9.75
C ARG A 142 -4.60 11.23 10.44
N TYR A 143 -3.47 10.53 10.39
CA TYR A 143 -2.23 11.00 10.99
C TYR A 143 -1.77 12.31 10.35
N LEU A 144 -1.72 12.39 9.02
CA LEU A 144 -1.27 13.57 8.29
C LEU A 144 -2.20 14.77 8.55
N ARG A 145 -3.52 14.59 8.49
CA ARG A 145 -4.50 15.64 8.79
C ARG A 145 -4.43 16.11 10.24
N ASN A 146 -4.38 15.20 11.21
CA ASN A 146 -4.31 15.55 12.64
C ASN A 146 -3.01 16.26 13.03
N ARG A 147 -1.96 16.14 12.25
CA ARG A 147 -0.70 16.89 12.41
C ARG A 147 -0.72 18.24 11.70
N GLY A 148 -1.81 18.59 11.03
CA GLY A 148 -1.93 19.83 10.29
C GLY A 148 -1.00 19.89 9.07
N VAL A 149 -0.62 18.73 8.53
CA VAL A 149 0.15 18.68 7.28
C VAL A 149 -0.76 19.14 6.15
N ASN A 150 -0.38 20.26 5.51
CA ASN A 150 -1.19 20.86 4.46
C ASN A 150 -0.99 20.08 3.15
N LEU A 151 -1.94 19.19 2.85
CA LEU A 151 -1.94 18.30 1.68
C LEU A 151 -3.24 18.47 0.89
N SER A 152 -3.15 18.35 -0.41
CA SER A 152 -4.29 18.42 -1.31
C SER A 152 -5.15 17.15 -1.25
N TYR A 153 -6.35 17.26 -1.82
CA TYR A 153 -7.29 16.14 -1.93
C TYR A 153 -6.66 14.95 -2.66
N GLU A 154 -5.98 15.19 -3.79
CA GLU A 154 -5.39 14.16 -4.64
C GLU A 154 -4.33 13.34 -3.91
N VAL A 155 -3.47 14.00 -3.12
CA VAL A 155 -2.45 13.30 -2.32
C VAL A 155 -3.11 12.43 -1.24
N LEU A 156 -4.08 12.99 -0.51
CA LEU A 156 -4.78 12.26 0.57
C LEU A 156 -5.66 11.14 0.01
N GLU A 157 -6.35 11.36 -1.11
CA GLU A 157 -7.12 10.33 -1.80
C GLU A 157 -6.22 9.20 -2.28
N GLY A 158 -5.07 9.52 -2.89
CA GLY A 158 -4.10 8.52 -3.33
C GLY A 158 -3.55 7.69 -2.18
N ILE A 159 -3.21 8.34 -1.05
CA ILE A 159 -2.79 7.66 0.18
C ILE A 159 -3.91 6.74 0.71
N LEU A 160 -5.16 7.20 0.73
CA LEU A 160 -6.29 6.41 1.22
C LEU A 160 -6.56 5.18 0.36
N LYS A 161 -6.41 5.31 -0.96
CA LYS A 161 -6.83 4.31 -1.96
C LYS A 161 -5.69 3.47 -2.52
N HIS A 162 -4.49 3.55 -1.94
CA HIS A 162 -3.37 2.67 -2.34
C HIS A 162 -3.65 1.21 -1.96
N ASP A 163 -4.54 0.94 -1.02
CA ASP A 163 -5.00 -0.41 -0.70
C ASP A 163 -6.50 -0.59 -0.99
N THR A 164 -6.87 -1.83 -1.31
CA THR A 164 -8.25 -2.23 -1.64
C THR A 164 -9.16 -2.36 -0.44
N ASP A 165 -8.66 -2.25 0.78
CA ASP A 165 -9.44 -2.42 2.00
C ASP A 165 -10.56 -1.38 2.13
N VAL A 166 -10.31 -0.17 1.66
CA VAL A 166 -11.31 0.89 1.61
C VAL A 166 -12.46 0.52 0.67
N TYR A 167 -12.15 0.02 -0.53
CA TYR A 167 -13.14 -0.42 -1.50
C TYR A 167 -13.92 -1.65 -1.02
N ALA A 168 -13.25 -2.60 -0.36
CA ALA A 168 -13.86 -3.83 0.14
C ALA A 168 -14.72 -3.63 1.41
N GLY A 169 -14.88 -2.41 1.89
CA GLY A 169 -15.80 -2.08 2.99
C GLY A 169 -15.23 -2.30 4.39
N ARG A 170 -13.91 -2.47 4.55
CA ARG A 170 -13.27 -2.43 5.89
C ARG A 170 -13.30 -1.04 6.53
N TYR A 171 -13.73 -0.07 5.79
CA TYR A 171 -13.81 1.31 6.17
C TYR A 171 -15.27 1.72 6.41
N ASN A 172 -15.57 2.21 7.60
CA ASN A 172 -16.87 2.82 7.89
C ASN A 172 -16.77 4.34 7.75
N LYS A 173 -17.37 4.85 6.66
CA LYS A 173 -17.37 6.27 6.30
C LYS A 173 -17.91 7.18 7.41
N GLU A 174 -18.90 6.72 8.18
CA GLU A 174 -19.55 7.52 9.22
C GLU A 174 -18.68 7.71 10.46
N GLN A 175 -17.79 6.76 10.73
CA GLN A 175 -16.94 6.75 11.93
C GLN A 175 -15.55 7.33 11.70
N PHE A 176 -15.16 7.55 10.46
CA PHE A 176 -13.91 8.21 10.10
C PHE A 176 -14.18 9.60 9.53
N ASP A 177 -13.40 10.55 9.96
CA ASP A 177 -13.36 11.91 9.39
C ASP A 177 -12.68 11.92 8.00
N CYS A 178 -13.03 10.97 7.16
CA CYS A 178 -12.63 10.83 5.76
C CYS A 178 -13.86 10.70 4.85
N SER A 179 -15.02 11.19 5.30
CA SER A 179 -16.29 11.08 4.57
C SER A 179 -16.31 11.82 3.22
N GLU A 180 -15.36 12.70 2.99
CA GLU A 180 -15.18 13.42 1.73
C GLU A 180 -14.67 12.52 0.58
N TYR A 181 -14.06 11.37 0.92
CA TYR A 181 -13.57 10.42 -0.08
C TYR A 181 -14.55 9.27 -0.25
N ASP A 182 -15.19 9.18 -1.42
CA ASP A 182 -16.08 8.05 -1.71
C ASP A 182 -15.23 6.77 -1.90
N PRO A 183 -15.45 5.73 -1.08
CA PRO A 183 -14.71 4.48 -1.23
C PRO A 183 -15.01 3.74 -2.54
N LEU A 184 -16.17 4.00 -3.16
CA LEU A 184 -16.54 3.40 -4.45
C LEU A 184 -16.00 4.18 -5.65
N GLU A 185 -15.43 5.36 -5.42
CA GLU A 185 -14.82 6.17 -6.46
C GLU A 185 -13.32 5.86 -6.51
N PRO A 186 -12.78 5.39 -7.65
CA PRO A 186 -11.35 5.11 -7.77
C PRO A 186 -10.53 6.40 -7.74
N GLY A 187 -9.24 6.29 -7.42
CA GLY A 187 -8.31 7.42 -7.47
C GLY A 187 -7.87 7.80 -8.89
N SER A 188 -7.04 8.85 -8.96
CA SER A 188 -6.39 9.30 -10.19
C SER A 188 -5.50 8.21 -10.81
N LEU A 189 -4.99 8.42 -12.03
CA LEU A 189 -4.03 7.50 -12.64
C LEU A 189 -2.76 7.39 -11.79
N GLU A 190 -2.32 8.48 -11.19
CA GLU A 190 -1.18 8.53 -10.27
C GLU A 190 -1.43 7.67 -9.01
N ALA A 191 -2.63 7.72 -8.45
CA ALA A 191 -3.02 6.85 -7.34
C ALA A 191 -3.02 5.37 -7.74
N GLN A 192 -3.50 5.06 -8.95
CA GLN A 192 -3.46 3.70 -9.51
C GLN A 192 -2.02 3.22 -9.78
N VAL A 193 -1.10 4.12 -10.16
CA VAL A 193 0.33 3.81 -10.27
C VAL A 193 0.90 3.41 -8.92
N VAL A 194 0.63 4.19 -7.86
CA VAL A 194 1.13 3.87 -6.51
C VAL A 194 0.53 2.57 -5.98
N TYR A 195 -0.76 2.31 -6.25
CA TYR A 195 -1.39 1.03 -5.94
C TYR A 195 -0.58 -0.16 -6.49
N TRP A 196 -0.19 -0.11 -7.77
CA TRP A 196 0.59 -1.19 -8.37
C TRP A 196 2.04 -1.18 -7.89
N ALA A 197 2.64 -0.02 -7.72
CA ALA A 197 4.03 0.08 -7.25
C ALA A 197 4.21 -0.56 -5.87
N ASP A 198 3.28 -0.34 -4.94
CA ASP A 198 3.26 -1.00 -3.63
C ASP A 198 3.16 -2.53 -3.77
N LYS A 199 2.22 -3.02 -4.59
CA LYS A 199 2.06 -4.46 -4.85
C LYS A 199 3.29 -5.09 -5.50
N LEU A 200 3.98 -4.35 -6.37
CA LEU A 200 5.19 -4.83 -7.04
C LEU A 200 6.40 -4.85 -6.11
N ALA A 201 6.57 -3.82 -5.28
CA ALA A 201 7.60 -3.80 -4.25
C ALA A 201 7.44 -5.00 -3.30
N TYR A 202 6.22 -5.26 -2.84
CA TYR A 202 5.91 -6.45 -2.04
C TYR A 202 6.23 -7.76 -2.77
N LEU A 203 5.76 -7.89 -4.02
CA LEU A 203 5.97 -9.12 -4.78
C LEU A 203 7.45 -9.46 -4.89
N THR A 204 8.27 -8.48 -5.25
CA THR A 204 9.69 -8.70 -5.52
C THR A 204 10.47 -9.04 -4.26
N HIS A 205 10.18 -8.36 -3.15
CA HIS A 205 10.84 -8.58 -1.88
C HIS A 205 10.46 -9.91 -1.25
N ASP A 206 9.17 -10.16 -1.13
CA ASP A 206 8.67 -11.37 -0.51
C ASP A 206 9.06 -12.61 -1.34
N PHE A 207 9.13 -12.46 -2.68
CA PHE A 207 9.59 -13.54 -3.54
C PHE A 207 11.10 -13.79 -3.41
N GLU A 208 11.93 -12.74 -3.31
CA GLU A 208 13.36 -12.88 -3.07
C GLU A 208 13.62 -13.58 -1.74
N ASP A 209 12.94 -13.16 -0.67
CA ASP A 209 13.06 -13.77 0.65
C ASP A 209 12.57 -15.22 0.65
N PHE A 210 11.42 -15.51 0.04
CA PHE A 210 10.93 -16.87 -0.16
C PHE A 210 11.95 -17.74 -0.90
N TYR A 211 12.43 -17.25 -2.05
CA TYR A 211 13.30 -18.02 -2.93
C TYR A 211 14.68 -18.31 -2.30
N THR A 212 15.23 -17.34 -1.57
CA THR A 212 16.56 -17.46 -0.97
C THR A 212 16.55 -18.19 0.37
N GLN A 213 15.50 -18.04 1.18
CA GLN A 213 15.48 -18.51 2.57
C GLN A 213 14.68 -19.80 2.76
N ILE A 214 13.57 -19.98 2.03
CA ILE A 214 12.56 -21.00 2.34
C ILE A 214 12.38 -22.02 1.20
N TYR A 215 12.54 -21.60 -0.05
CA TYR A 215 12.21 -22.42 -1.22
C TYR A 215 12.81 -23.84 -1.19
N LYS A 216 14.07 -23.99 -0.77
CA LYS A 216 14.75 -25.30 -0.73
C LYS A 216 14.01 -26.28 0.19
N ASP A 217 13.68 -25.84 1.39
CA ASP A 217 13.03 -26.67 2.40
C ASP A 217 11.60 -27.04 1.98
N VAL A 218 10.89 -26.09 1.36
CA VAL A 218 9.52 -26.34 0.87
C VAL A 218 9.51 -27.28 -0.32
N LYS A 219 10.47 -27.14 -1.25
CA LYS A 219 10.60 -27.98 -2.44
C LYS A 219 10.80 -29.45 -2.09
N GLU A 220 11.61 -29.76 -1.07
CA GLU A 220 11.84 -31.13 -0.62
C GLU A 220 10.54 -31.86 -0.24
N ASN A 221 9.55 -31.12 0.26
CA ASN A 221 8.26 -31.62 0.69
C ASN A 221 7.12 -31.41 -0.33
N ASN A 222 7.40 -30.74 -1.47
CA ASN A 222 6.38 -30.43 -2.49
C ASN A 222 7.00 -30.50 -3.90
N GLN A 223 6.92 -31.66 -4.52
CA GLN A 223 7.52 -31.94 -5.83
C GLN A 223 6.89 -31.11 -6.98
N ASP A 224 5.64 -30.70 -6.84
CA ASP A 224 4.94 -29.93 -7.88
C ASP A 224 5.31 -28.44 -7.87
N LEU A 225 5.83 -27.92 -6.76
CA LEU A 225 6.13 -26.50 -6.59
C LEU A 225 7.12 -25.96 -7.62
N GLU A 226 8.16 -26.71 -7.92
CA GLU A 226 9.15 -26.27 -8.91
C GLU A 226 8.53 -26.16 -10.30
N THR A 227 7.70 -27.12 -10.68
CA THR A 227 7.00 -27.12 -11.96
C THR A 227 6.03 -25.94 -12.05
N GLU A 228 5.30 -25.68 -10.97
CA GLU A 228 4.37 -24.55 -10.89
C GLU A 228 5.14 -23.20 -10.97
N LEU A 229 6.26 -23.05 -10.26
CA LEU A 229 7.09 -21.84 -10.32
C LEU A 229 7.68 -21.62 -11.71
N LYS A 230 8.19 -22.67 -12.36
CA LYS A 230 8.70 -22.58 -13.73
C LYS A 230 7.64 -22.07 -14.70
N ASP A 231 6.44 -22.63 -14.64
CA ASP A 231 5.31 -22.18 -15.47
C ASP A 231 4.96 -20.72 -15.22
N ILE A 232 4.78 -20.33 -13.96
CA ILE A 232 4.42 -18.96 -13.60
C ILE A 232 5.50 -17.96 -14.03
N LEU A 233 6.77 -18.22 -13.70
CA LEU A 233 7.86 -17.29 -13.98
C LEU A 233 8.14 -17.18 -15.48
N ALA A 234 8.02 -18.29 -16.23
CA ALA A 234 8.14 -18.26 -17.69
C ALA A 234 7.03 -17.44 -18.35
N ASN A 235 5.83 -17.42 -17.78
CA ASN A 235 4.72 -16.59 -18.26
C ASN A 235 4.82 -15.12 -17.84
N LEU A 236 5.51 -14.82 -16.73
CA LEU A 236 5.77 -13.46 -16.28
C LEU A 236 7.00 -12.84 -16.98
N ILE A 237 7.97 -13.65 -17.41
CA ILE A 237 9.15 -13.22 -18.15
C ILE A 237 8.93 -13.49 -19.62
N THR A 238 8.43 -12.49 -20.34
CA THR A 238 7.97 -12.61 -21.73
C THR A 238 9.07 -12.50 -22.79
N GLU A 239 10.34 -12.55 -22.40
CA GLU A 239 11.47 -12.64 -23.31
C GLU A 239 11.66 -14.12 -23.68
N ASP A 240 11.33 -14.51 -24.94
CA ASP A 240 11.22 -15.90 -25.37
C ASP A 240 12.42 -16.79 -24.98
N GLU A 241 13.65 -16.32 -25.22
CA GLU A 241 14.86 -17.09 -24.86
C GLU A 241 15.01 -17.31 -23.35
N LYS A 242 14.71 -16.32 -22.53
CA LYS A 242 14.79 -16.45 -21.06
C LYS A 242 13.64 -17.29 -20.49
N SER A 243 12.46 -17.11 -21.04
CA SER A 243 11.28 -17.91 -20.67
C SER A 243 11.54 -19.39 -20.89
N GLU A 244 12.08 -19.79 -22.04
CA GLU A 244 12.42 -21.19 -22.33
C GLU A 244 13.52 -21.72 -21.39
N LYS A 245 14.58 -20.95 -21.14
CA LYS A 245 15.63 -21.34 -20.17
C LYS A 245 15.10 -21.56 -18.75
N ILE A 246 14.12 -20.77 -18.31
CA ILE A 246 13.48 -20.93 -16.99
C ILE A 246 12.62 -22.21 -16.96
N LYS A 247 11.89 -22.51 -18.02
CA LYS A 247 11.13 -23.77 -18.14
C LYS A 247 12.04 -25.00 -18.03
N GLU A 248 13.21 -24.94 -18.63
CA GLU A 248 14.21 -26.02 -18.51
C GLU A 248 14.76 -26.12 -17.09
N ASN A 249 15.25 -25.01 -16.54
CA ASN A 249 15.89 -24.99 -15.22
C ASN A 249 15.65 -23.67 -14.50
N LEU A 250 15.04 -23.74 -13.30
CA LEU A 250 14.76 -22.59 -12.46
C LEU A 250 16.03 -21.83 -12.01
N ASN A 251 17.20 -22.48 -12.02
CA ASN A 251 18.46 -21.80 -11.71
C ASN A 251 18.85 -20.71 -12.73
N ASN A 252 18.20 -20.67 -13.89
CA ASN A 252 18.37 -19.62 -14.90
C ASN A 252 17.55 -18.35 -14.56
N PHE A 253 16.74 -18.39 -13.49
CA PHE A 253 15.93 -17.27 -13.04
C PHE A 253 16.77 -16.24 -12.28
N GLU A 254 16.58 -14.97 -12.61
CA GLU A 254 17.08 -13.82 -11.86
C GLU A 254 15.94 -12.89 -11.47
N ILE A 255 15.91 -12.48 -10.20
CA ILE A 255 14.86 -11.57 -9.68
C ILE A 255 14.78 -10.25 -10.46
N ARG A 256 15.90 -9.75 -10.97
CA ARG A 256 15.96 -8.54 -11.80
C ARG A 256 15.20 -8.68 -13.11
N ASP A 257 15.14 -9.88 -13.67
CA ASP A 257 14.39 -10.13 -14.90
C ASP A 257 12.89 -10.11 -14.64
N LEU A 258 12.45 -10.65 -13.50
CA LEU A 258 11.06 -10.55 -13.07
C LEU A 258 10.65 -9.08 -12.92
N ILE A 259 11.39 -8.28 -12.15
CA ILE A 259 11.10 -6.85 -11.93
C ILE A 259 10.99 -6.11 -13.26
N ARG A 260 11.98 -6.29 -14.14
CA ARG A 260 12.02 -5.63 -15.45
C ARG A 260 10.82 -5.99 -16.33
N ASN A 261 10.49 -7.27 -16.41
CA ASN A 261 9.40 -7.74 -17.27
C ASN A 261 8.02 -7.33 -16.72
N VAL A 262 7.84 -7.40 -15.41
CA VAL A 262 6.61 -6.97 -14.75
C VAL A 262 6.37 -5.47 -14.99
N LEU A 263 7.37 -4.62 -14.78
CA LEU A 263 7.27 -3.18 -15.05
C LEU A 263 6.99 -2.89 -16.52
N LYS A 264 7.71 -3.56 -17.45
CA LYS A 264 7.52 -3.40 -18.90
C LYS A 264 6.09 -3.76 -19.33
N ASN A 265 5.53 -4.85 -18.80
CA ASN A 265 4.16 -5.27 -19.08
C ASN A 265 3.12 -4.31 -18.52
N LEU A 266 3.28 -3.86 -17.27
CA LEU A 266 2.38 -2.89 -16.64
C LEU A 266 2.34 -1.59 -17.44
N ILE A 267 3.48 -1.02 -17.77
CA ILE A 267 3.59 0.23 -18.53
C ILE A 267 2.95 0.07 -19.90
N LYS A 268 3.27 -1.02 -20.63
CA LYS A 268 2.75 -1.27 -21.98
C LYS A 268 1.23 -1.38 -22.00
N GLU A 269 0.64 -2.15 -21.10
CA GLU A 269 -0.81 -2.34 -21.08
C GLU A 269 -1.54 -1.10 -20.58
N SER A 270 -1.00 -0.43 -19.55
CA SER A 270 -1.53 0.85 -19.07
C SER A 270 -1.57 1.90 -20.18
N PHE A 271 -0.51 2.00 -20.95
CA PHE A 271 -0.45 2.88 -22.12
C PHE A 271 -1.54 2.53 -23.16
N ASN A 272 -1.72 1.24 -23.48
CA ASN A 272 -2.79 0.80 -24.39
C ASN A 272 -4.19 1.16 -23.84
N ASN A 273 -4.40 1.01 -22.55
CA ASN A 273 -5.69 1.38 -21.90
C ASN A 273 -5.95 2.89 -21.99
N ILE A 274 -4.93 3.71 -21.78
CA ILE A 274 -5.02 5.18 -21.88
C ILE A 274 -5.31 5.60 -23.32
N ILE A 275 -4.64 5.00 -24.32
CA ILE A 275 -4.93 5.27 -25.75
C ILE A 275 -6.37 4.93 -26.09
N LYS A 276 -6.86 3.73 -25.72
CA LYS A 276 -8.25 3.33 -25.96
C LYS A 276 -9.24 4.31 -25.33
N LEU A 277 -8.93 4.82 -24.13
CA LEU A 277 -9.74 5.82 -23.49
C LEU A 277 -9.75 7.13 -24.30
N LYS A 278 -8.59 7.59 -24.79
CA LYS A 278 -8.48 8.79 -25.62
C LYS A 278 -9.23 8.66 -26.95
N GLU A 279 -9.18 7.51 -27.59
CA GLU A 279 -9.93 7.24 -28.82
C GLU A 279 -11.44 7.26 -28.60
N SER A 280 -11.91 6.87 -27.42
CA SER A 280 -13.35 6.77 -27.09
C SER A 280 -13.94 8.06 -26.50
N LYS A 281 -13.12 9.01 -26.06
CA LYS A 281 -13.57 10.23 -25.36
C LYS A 281 -12.95 11.46 -26.02
N THR A 282 -13.72 12.52 -26.13
CA THR A 282 -13.30 13.81 -26.72
C THR A 282 -12.30 14.56 -25.82
N THR A 283 -12.47 14.39 -24.50
CA THR A 283 -11.63 15.00 -23.46
C THR A 283 -11.35 13.97 -22.39
N ILE A 284 -10.14 13.93 -21.87
CA ILE A 284 -9.77 13.09 -20.75
C ILE A 284 -9.42 14.01 -19.57
N ASP A 285 -10.30 14.03 -18.59
CA ASP A 285 -10.09 14.70 -17.30
C ASP A 285 -10.20 13.69 -16.15
N LEU A 286 -9.96 14.13 -14.92
CA LEU A 286 -10.03 13.27 -13.74
C LEU A 286 -11.40 12.61 -13.59
N LYS A 287 -12.49 13.31 -13.90
CA LYS A 287 -13.85 12.78 -13.79
C LYS A 287 -14.08 11.66 -14.78
N VAL A 288 -13.61 11.82 -16.03
CA VAL A 288 -13.67 10.76 -17.05
C VAL A 288 -12.86 9.54 -16.62
N ILE A 289 -11.64 9.74 -16.10
CA ILE A 289 -10.80 8.66 -15.59
C ILE A 289 -11.49 7.89 -14.47
N LYS A 290 -12.04 8.59 -13.48
CA LYS A 290 -12.72 7.97 -12.35
C LYS A 290 -13.97 7.21 -12.78
N ASN A 291 -14.80 7.78 -13.64
CA ASN A 291 -16.01 7.14 -14.15
C ASN A 291 -15.68 5.89 -14.98
N GLU A 292 -14.72 5.97 -15.89
CA GLU A 292 -14.31 4.82 -16.69
C GLU A 292 -13.75 3.69 -15.82
N THR A 293 -12.90 4.03 -14.84
CA THR A 293 -12.37 3.04 -13.91
C THR A 293 -13.49 2.38 -13.10
N LYS A 294 -14.44 3.18 -12.61
CA LYS A 294 -15.61 2.68 -11.87
C LYS A 294 -16.46 1.73 -12.72
N GLU A 295 -16.77 2.10 -13.96
CA GLU A 295 -17.52 1.23 -14.88
C GLU A 295 -16.79 -0.10 -15.14
N ARG A 296 -15.47 -0.07 -15.31
CA ARG A 296 -14.65 -1.27 -15.47
C ARG A 296 -14.70 -2.17 -14.23
N ILE A 297 -14.57 -1.59 -13.03
CA ILE A 297 -14.67 -2.33 -11.77
C ILE A 297 -16.03 -3.01 -11.65
N LEU A 298 -17.12 -2.30 -11.90
CA LEU A 298 -18.48 -2.84 -11.82
C LEU A 298 -18.71 -3.99 -12.82
N LYS A 299 -18.19 -3.88 -14.05
CA LYS A 299 -18.21 -4.98 -15.03
C LYS A 299 -17.48 -6.23 -14.51
N PHE A 300 -16.36 -6.05 -13.80
CA PHE A 300 -15.65 -7.19 -13.19
C PHE A 300 -16.36 -7.72 -11.95
N GLU A 301 -17.05 -6.90 -11.14
CA GLU A 301 -17.90 -7.38 -10.05
C GLU A 301 -19.03 -8.27 -10.58
N GLU A 302 -19.67 -7.86 -11.66
CA GLU A 302 -20.70 -8.64 -12.34
C GLU A 302 -20.13 -9.95 -12.92
N LYS A 303 -19.02 -9.89 -13.67
CA LYS A 303 -18.32 -11.06 -14.22
C LYS A 303 -17.92 -12.07 -13.13
N LEU A 304 -17.49 -11.59 -11.99
CA LEU A 304 -17.10 -12.40 -10.83
C LEU A 304 -18.27 -12.79 -9.93
N LYS A 305 -19.50 -12.36 -10.26
CA LYS A 305 -20.73 -12.65 -9.51
C LYS A 305 -20.61 -12.30 -8.02
N VAL A 306 -20.06 -11.14 -7.73
CA VAL A 306 -19.72 -10.70 -6.37
C VAL A 306 -20.93 -10.77 -5.44
N ASP A 307 -22.11 -10.42 -5.92
CA ASP A 307 -23.34 -10.41 -5.12
C ASP A 307 -23.94 -11.79 -4.82
N GLU A 308 -23.52 -12.83 -5.55
CA GLU A 308 -23.96 -14.21 -5.30
C GLU A 308 -23.28 -14.86 -4.08
N PHE A 309 -22.18 -14.27 -3.59
CA PHE A 309 -21.46 -14.81 -2.42
C PHE A 309 -22.19 -14.49 -1.11
N LYS A 310 -22.45 -15.53 -0.31
CA LYS A 310 -23.10 -15.41 1.00
C LYS A 310 -22.13 -14.99 2.10
N SER A 311 -20.86 -15.42 2.02
CA SER A 311 -19.83 -15.06 3.00
C SER A 311 -19.29 -13.66 2.72
N ILE A 312 -19.29 -12.81 3.74
CA ILE A 312 -18.71 -11.44 3.68
C ILE A 312 -17.24 -11.50 3.28
N GLU A 313 -16.49 -12.47 3.80
CA GLU A 313 -15.08 -12.65 3.48
C GLU A 313 -14.86 -12.93 1.99
N HIS A 314 -15.63 -13.88 1.42
CA HIS A 314 -15.57 -14.19 -0.01
C HIS A 314 -16.02 -13.00 -0.87
N LYS A 315 -17.08 -12.31 -0.47
CA LYS A 315 -17.53 -11.09 -1.16
C LYS A 315 -16.45 -10.03 -1.19
N ASN A 316 -15.80 -9.76 -0.06
CA ASN A 316 -14.71 -8.80 0.04
C ASN A 316 -13.49 -9.22 -0.81
N LYS A 317 -13.14 -10.51 -0.82
CA LYS A 317 -12.07 -11.04 -1.67
C LYS A 317 -12.36 -10.82 -3.15
N MET A 318 -13.59 -11.07 -3.59
CA MET A 318 -13.99 -10.86 -4.99
C MET A 318 -14.07 -9.37 -5.35
N LYS A 319 -14.51 -8.50 -4.45
CA LYS A 319 -14.45 -7.05 -4.64
C LYS A 319 -13.02 -6.54 -4.83
N LYS A 320 -12.08 -7.01 -4.02
CA LYS A 320 -10.66 -6.70 -4.20
C LYS A 320 -10.15 -7.13 -5.57
N LYS A 321 -10.51 -8.33 -6.02
CA LYS A 321 -10.15 -8.83 -7.35
C LYS A 321 -10.79 -8.01 -8.47
N ALA A 322 -12.05 -7.61 -8.34
CA ALA A 322 -12.74 -6.76 -9.31
C ALA A 322 -12.10 -5.37 -9.40
N TYR A 323 -11.80 -4.75 -8.26
CA TYR A 323 -11.09 -3.48 -8.19
C TYR A 323 -9.75 -3.56 -8.94
N GLN A 324 -8.94 -4.55 -8.60
CA GLN A 324 -7.63 -4.76 -9.21
C GLN A 324 -7.71 -4.92 -10.74
N LYS A 325 -8.66 -5.72 -11.24
CA LYS A 325 -8.85 -5.94 -12.67
C LYS A 325 -9.46 -4.74 -13.40
N GLY A 326 -10.18 -3.88 -12.70
CA GLY A 326 -10.87 -2.72 -13.27
C GLY A 326 -10.02 -1.47 -13.46
N LEU A 327 -8.83 -1.39 -12.83
CA LEU A 327 -7.95 -0.24 -12.96
C LEU A 327 -7.54 0.03 -14.42
N ILE A 328 -7.33 1.30 -14.77
CA ILE A 328 -6.78 1.71 -16.07
C ILE A 328 -5.29 1.42 -16.12
N ILE A 329 -4.56 1.79 -15.04
CA ILE A 329 -3.19 1.35 -14.85
C ILE A 329 -3.24 -0.12 -14.49
N ASN A 330 -2.89 -1.00 -15.42
CA ASN A 330 -3.07 -2.43 -15.23
C ASN A 330 -2.20 -3.28 -16.17
N PHE A 331 -2.15 -4.56 -15.88
CA PHE A 331 -1.63 -5.61 -16.75
C PHE A 331 -2.72 -6.16 -17.69
N LYS A 332 -2.32 -6.97 -18.66
CA LYS A 332 -3.26 -7.85 -19.35
C LYS A 332 -3.88 -8.85 -18.38
N GLU A 333 -5.10 -9.30 -18.70
CA GLU A 333 -5.86 -10.18 -17.79
C GLU A 333 -5.14 -11.50 -17.50
N ASP A 334 -4.53 -12.13 -18.50
CA ASP A 334 -3.72 -13.35 -18.38
C ASP A 334 -2.44 -13.14 -17.54
N TYR A 335 -1.83 -11.96 -17.64
CA TYR A 335 -0.67 -11.61 -16.84
C TYR A 335 -1.03 -11.42 -15.36
N VAL A 336 -2.16 -10.78 -15.08
CA VAL A 336 -2.69 -10.64 -13.70
C VAL A 336 -2.92 -12.01 -13.06
N GLU A 337 -3.41 -13.00 -13.80
CA GLU A 337 -3.61 -14.35 -13.26
C GLU A 337 -2.28 -15.00 -12.83
N ASN A 338 -1.21 -14.89 -13.62
CA ASN A 338 0.09 -15.42 -13.24
C ASN A 338 0.72 -14.63 -12.07
N TYR A 339 0.55 -13.31 -12.03
CA TYR A 339 0.91 -12.49 -10.88
C TYR A 339 0.20 -12.98 -9.59
N LEU A 340 -1.10 -13.24 -9.66
CA LEU A 340 -1.88 -13.73 -8.52
C LEU A 340 -1.47 -15.15 -8.10
N ARG A 341 -1.14 -16.03 -9.06
CA ARG A 341 -0.61 -17.36 -8.77
C ARG A 341 0.71 -17.28 -8.00
N LEU A 342 1.64 -16.42 -8.45
CA LEU A 342 2.90 -16.19 -7.75
C LEU A 342 2.66 -15.65 -6.34
N ARG A 343 1.76 -14.67 -6.19
CA ARG A 343 1.40 -14.11 -4.89
C ARG A 343 0.83 -15.17 -3.94
N ASN A 344 -0.02 -16.05 -4.43
CA ASN A 344 -0.58 -17.15 -3.63
C ASN A 344 0.52 -18.12 -3.11
N ILE A 345 1.56 -18.39 -3.91
CA ILE A 345 2.69 -19.19 -3.47
C ILE A 345 3.44 -18.49 -2.33
N ILE A 346 3.73 -17.20 -2.49
CA ILE A 346 4.39 -16.38 -1.47
C ILE A 346 3.55 -16.35 -0.19
N ASP A 347 2.26 -16.06 -0.30
CA ASP A 347 1.35 -16.00 0.84
C ASP A 347 1.29 -17.33 1.59
N LYS A 348 1.26 -18.44 0.85
CA LYS A 348 1.16 -19.78 1.44
C LYS A 348 2.45 -20.21 2.15
N TYR A 349 3.59 -20.00 1.53
CA TYR A 349 4.84 -20.63 1.98
C TYR A 349 5.79 -19.66 2.71
N TYR A 350 5.74 -18.36 2.41
CA TYR A 350 6.56 -17.36 3.08
C TYR A 350 5.77 -16.63 4.17
N ILE A 351 4.65 -16.00 3.83
CA ILE A 351 3.85 -15.24 4.80
C ILE A 351 3.22 -16.20 5.83
N GLY A 352 2.75 -17.38 5.41
CA GLY A 352 2.26 -18.44 6.31
C GLY A 352 3.35 -19.33 6.92
N SER A 353 4.63 -18.92 6.87
CA SER A 353 5.72 -19.70 7.45
C SER A 353 5.70 -19.68 8.98
N PRO A 354 6.22 -20.74 9.64
CA PRO A 354 6.29 -20.78 11.11
C PRO A 354 7.09 -19.62 11.72
N GLU A 355 8.06 -19.05 11.00
CA GLU A 355 8.83 -17.90 11.43
C GLU A 355 7.94 -16.65 11.51
N VAL A 356 7.20 -16.36 10.47
CA VAL A 356 6.26 -15.22 10.40
C VAL A 356 5.17 -15.39 11.44
N GLU A 357 4.55 -16.58 11.54
CA GLU A 357 3.50 -16.87 12.49
C GLU A 357 3.97 -16.70 13.95
N ARG A 358 5.20 -17.11 14.29
CA ARG A 358 5.77 -16.88 15.63
C ARG A 358 6.01 -15.40 15.91
N SER A 359 6.49 -14.64 14.90
CA SER A 359 6.69 -13.20 15.00
C SER A 359 5.36 -12.49 15.22
N ASP A 360 4.36 -12.81 14.42
CA ASP A 360 2.99 -12.27 14.52
C ASP A 360 2.35 -12.57 15.89
N ALA A 361 2.52 -13.80 16.39
CA ALA A 361 2.00 -14.20 17.71
C ALA A 361 2.68 -13.42 18.84
N LYS A 362 4.01 -13.18 18.76
CA LYS A 362 4.74 -12.34 19.72
C LYS A 362 4.24 -10.89 19.68
N ALA A 363 4.16 -10.32 18.48
CA ALA A 363 3.70 -8.95 18.25
C ALA A 363 2.28 -8.72 18.82
N ARG A 364 1.37 -9.66 18.55
CA ARG A 364 0.00 -9.61 19.07
C ARG A 364 -0.04 -9.61 20.59
N LYS A 365 0.73 -10.48 21.27
CA LYS A 365 0.81 -10.52 22.73
C LYS A 365 1.27 -9.20 23.32
N ILE A 366 2.30 -8.58 22.74
CA ILE A 366 2.84 -7.29 23.19
C ILE A 366 1.75 -6.21 23.09
N VAL A 367 1.15 -6.08 21.91
CA VAL A 367 0.21 -4.98 21.66
C VAL A 367 -1.13 -5.19 22.37
N GLU A 368 -1.61 -6.42 22.47
CA GLU A 368 -2.81 -6.76 23.24
C GLU A 368 -2.67 -6.38 24.71
N ALA A 369 -1.53 -6.68 25.32
CA ALA A 369 -1.26 -6.28 26.72
C ALA A 369 -1.23 -4.76 26.86
N LEU A 370 -0.47 -4.06 26.01
CA LEU A 370 -0.41 -2.59 26.03
C LEU A 370 -1.79 -1.96 25.83
N TYR A 371 -2.57 -2.46 24.89
CA TYR A 371 -3.91 -1.96 24.61
C TYR A 371 -4.83 -2.10 25.84
N LYS A 372 -4.86 -3.30 26.46
CA LYS A 372 -5.66 -3.56 27.66
C LYS A 372 -5.23 -2.69 28.84
N ASP A 373 -3.93 -2.52 29.06
CA ASP A 373 -3.39 -1.70 30.14
C ASP A 373 -3.79 -0.22 29.96
N PHE A 374 -3.69 0.32 28.75
CA PHE A 374 -4.09 1.70 28.45
C PHE A 374 -5.59 1.94 28.56
N ILE A 375 -6.41 0.96 28.15
CA ILE A 375 -7.87 1.05 28.32
C ILE A 375 -8.25 0.99 29.79
N LYS A 376 -7.63 0.07 30.55
CA LYS A 376 -7.90 -0.10 32.01
C LYS A 376 -7.43 1.08 32.83
N ASN A 377 -6.28 1.65 32.51
CA ASN A 377 -5.69 2.77 33.21
C ASN A 377 -5.14 3.84 32.27
N PRO A 378 -5.98 4.75 31.75
CA PRO A 378 -5.54 5.80 30.84
C PRO A 378 -4.49 6.77 31.40
N LYS A 379 -4.29 6.78 32.73
CA LYS A 379 -3.30 7.63 33.42
C LYS A 379 -1.85 7.24 33.11
N ILE A 380 -1.61 6.01 32.67
CA ILE A 380 -0.26 5.57 32.24
C ILE A 380 0.11 6.04 30.82
N LEU A 381 -0.85 6.57 30.07
CA LEU A 381 -0.58 7.19 28.75
C LEU A 381 0.23 8.50 28.95
N PRO A 382 1.04 8.89 27.93
CA PRO A 382 1.69 10.19 27.93
C PRO A 382 0.70 11.36 28.09
N LEU A 383 1.08 12.42 28.78
CA LEU A 383 0.21 13.56 29.11
C LEU A 383 -0.45 14.19 27.88
N ASN A 384 0.27 14.25 26.75
CA ASN A 384 -0.27 14.78 25.49
C ASN A 384 -1.36 13.88 24.89
N ILE A 385 -1.34 12.58 25.18
CA ILE A 385 -2.38 11.62 24.77
C ILE A 385 -3.58 11.71 25.72
N GLN A 386 -3.35 11.78 27.04
CA GLN A 386 -4.41 12.02 28.02
C GLN A 386 -5.23 13.29 27.70
N LYS A 387 -4.55 14.40 27.37
CA LYS A 387 -5.22 15.65 26.94
C LYS A 387 -6.09 15.49 25.68
N ARG A 388 -5.85 14.49 24.84
CA ARG A 388 -6.70 14.20 23.66
C ARG A 388 -7.99 13.48 24.07
N ILE A 389 -7.95 12.70 25.13
CA ILE A 389 -9.13 12.03 25.70
C ILE A 389 -10.03 13.09 26.36
N ASP A 390 -9.46 14.00 27.16
CA ASP A 390 -10.19 15.01 27.94
C ASP A 390 -10.83 16.11 27.06
N LYS A 391 -10.19 16.48 25.94
CA LYS A 391 -10.60 17.64 25.09
C LYS A 391 -11.81 17.42 24.21
N GLY A 392 -12.50 16.32 24.31
CA GLY A 392 -13.74 16.18 23.60
C GLY A 392 -14.08 14.77 23.21
N ASN A 393 -15.03 14.19 23.85
CA ASN A 393 -15.86 13.05 23.42
C ASN A 393 -15.20 12.04 22.42
N LYS A 394 -13.86 11.95 22.44
CA LYS A 394 -13.12 11.03 21.59
C LYS A 394 -13.15 9.66 22.26
N ASN A 395 -13.62 8.68 21.53
CA ASN A 395 -13.62 7.29 21.96
C ASN A 395 -12.20 6.87 22.43
N LEU A 396 -12.08 6.46 23.69
CA LEU A 396 -10.82 6.04 24.30
C LEU A 396 -10.12 4.97 23.46
N ASN A 397 -10.87 3.97 22.98
CA ASN A 397 -10.33 2.88 22.18
C ASN A 397 -9.61 3.42 20.93
N ARG A 398 -10.22 4.43 20.25
CA ARG A 398 -9.61 5.08 19.09
C ARG A 398 -8.34 5.85 19.45
N VAL A 399 -8.33 6.58 20.56
CA VAL A 399 -7.15 7.34 21.00
C VAL A 399 -6.00 6.40 21.34
N VAL A 400 -6.29 5.28 22.00
CA VAL A 400 -5.31 4.25 22.33
C VAL A 400 -4.77 3.60 21.04
N ALA A 401 -5.63 3.23 20.09
CA ALA A 401 -5.19 2.67 18.81
C ALA A 401 -4.33 3.66 18.01
N ASP A 402 -4.71 4.95 17.94
CA ASP A 402 -3.90 6.01 17.33
C ASP A 402 -2.51 6.13 17.99
N TYR A 403 -2.44 5.98 19.31
CA TYR A 403 -1.18 6.03 20.05
C TYR A 403 -0.32 4.81 19.75
N ILE A 404 -0.88 3.60 19.82
CA ILE A 404 -0.17 2.35 19.51
C ILE A 404 0.32 2.38 18.06
N SER A 405 -0.52 2.77 17.09
CA SER A 405 -0.09 2.87 15.69
C SER A 405 1.06 3.85 15.48
N SER A 406 1.24 4.80 16.38
CA SER A 406 2.35 5.77 16.33
C SER A 406 3.67 5.25 16.90
N MET A 407 3.71 4.06 17.47
CA MET A 407 4.93 3.47 18.04
C MET A 407 5.82 2.87 16.94
N THR A 408 7.12 2.74 17.25
CA THR A 408 8.02 1.81 16.57
C THR A 408 7.96 0.46 17.26
N ASP A 409 8.45 -0.60 16.59
CA ASP A 409 8.47 -1.95 17.14
C ASP A 409 9.25 -1.99 18.45
N LYS A 410 10.46 -1.42 18.44
CA LYS A 410 11.32 -1.34 19.64
C LYS A 410 10.67 -0.58 20.79
N TYR A 411 10.03 0.55 20.49
CA TYR A 411 9.36 1.33 21.53
C TYR A 411 8.19 0.55 22.18
N ALA A 412 7.39 -0.15 21.36
CA ALA A 412 6.30 -0.98 21.86
C ALA A 412 6.82 -2.15 22.72
N GLU A 413 7.90 -2.82 22.28
CA GLU A 413 8.55 -3.91 23.02
C GLU A 413 9.12 -3.42 24.38
N ASP A 414 9.87 -2.32 24.37
CA ASP A 414 10.45 -1.75 25.59
C ASP A 414 9.37 -1.32 26.59
N LEU A 415 8.30 -0.68 26.09
CA LEU A 415 7.19 -0.26 26.91
C LEU A 415 6.44 -1.45 27.53
N PHE A 416 6.23 -2.51 26.75
CA PHE A 416 5.65 -3.77 27.25
C PHE A 416 6.51 -4.39 28.36
N ILE A 417 7.84 -4.47 28.15
CA ILE A 417 8.78 -4.98 29.16
C ILE A 417 8.70 -4.14 30.43
N ASN A 418 8.75 -2.81 30.32
CA ASN A 418 8.71 -1.90 31.46
C ASN A 418 7.42 -1.99 32.26
N LEU A 419 6.30 -2.26 31.64
CA LEU A 419 5.00 -2.38 32.31
C LEU A 419 4.76 -3.77 32.94
N ASN A 420 5.39 -4.83 32.39
CA ASN A 420 5.09 -6.22 32.73
C ASN A 420 6.25 -6.98 33.37
N SER A 421 7.48 -6.42 33.44
CA SER A 421 8.59 -7.09 34.10
C SER A 421 8.55 -6.88 35.62
N ILE A 422 8.74 -7.95 36.38
CA ILE A 422 8.83 -7.94 37.87
C ILE A 422 10.27 -7.60 38.32
N GLY A 423 10.98 -6.75 37.58
CA GLY A 423 12.37 -6.44 37.88
C GLY A 423 12.61 -4.96 38.04
N ASN A 424 13.16 -4.58 39.21
CA ASN A 424 13.71 -3.29 39.59
C ASN A 424 12.80 -2.07 39.34
N PHE A 425 12.02 -1.71 40.35
CA PHE A 425 11.33 -0.40 40.45
C PHE A 425 12.31 0.78 40.59
N TYR A 426 13.60 0.51 40.64
CA TYR A 426 14.65 1.51 40.79
C TYR A 426 15.60 1.46 39.61
N HIS A 427 15.32 2.29 38.60
CA HIS A 427 16.34 2.78 37.69
C HIS A 427 16.56 4.26 38.01
N ASP A 428 17.76 4.54 38.44
CA ASP A 428 18.33 5.87 38.66
C ASP A 428 18.31 6.72 37.37
#